data_f40539b5fd9f1dc79a1224be5223d689
#
_entry.id   f40539b5fd9f1dc79a1224be5223d689
#
_cell.length_a   1.000
_cell.length_b   1.000
_cell.length_c   1.000
_cell.angle_alpha   90.00
_cell.angle_beta   90.00
_cell.angle_gamma   90.00
#
_symmetry.space_group_name_H-M   'P 1'
#
loop_
_entity.id
_entity.type
_entity.pdbx_description
1 polymer ?
#
loop_
_entity_poly.entity_id
_entity_poly.type
_entity_poly.pdbx_seq_one_letter_code
_entity_poly.pdbx_strand_id
1 'polypeptide(L)'
;MALDDEHYLPLTLLDPDGGWINSPVHVSQLHGRPVLMHFWSMDCESCVDQIDQVQNWIRDYGPRGLVVIGVDVTHSESELRNTNAVEEFARRHGLRYPVAVDDGSMAQAYGVDSHPSYLVFDTQGFLRMQASAPEQMQDVRRLLDRLTGPEATTGAFAP
;
A
#
# COMPACT_ATOMS: atom_id res chain seq x y z
N MET A 1 5.34 -24.74 -5.44
CA MET A 1 6.24 -24.49 -6.55
C MET A 1 7.20 -23.37 -6.19
N ALA A 2 8.47 -23.62 -6.36
CA ALA A 2 9.51 -22.68 -5.94
C ALA A 2 9.42 -21.33 -6.65
N LEU A 3 8.99 -21.34 -7.90
CA LEU A 3 8.84 -20.10 -8.68
C LEU A 3 7.80 -19.17 -8.08
N ASP A 4 6.76 -19.74 -7.53
CA ASP A 4 5.68 -18.93 -6.95
C ASP A 4 6.12 -18.28 -5.65
N ASP A 5 6.98 -18.95 -4.91
CA ASP A 5 7.49 -18.43 -3.64
C ASP A 5 8.33 -17.18 -3.82
N GLU A 6 9.02 -17.08 -4.95
CA GLU A 6 9.86 -15.90 -5.20
C GLU A 6 9.05 -14.65 -5.50
N HIS A 7 7.84 -14.81 -6.03
CA HIS A 7 7.01 -13.69 -6.48
C HIS A 7 5.80 -13.46 -5.59
N TYR A 8 5.54 -14.34 -4.67
CA TYR A 8 4.42 -14.22 -3.76
C TYR A 8 4.88 -13.64 -2.43
N LEU A 9 4.40 -12.45 -2.12
CA LEU A 9 4.59 -11.88 -0.80
C LEU A 9 3.29 -12.01 -0.04
N PRO A 10 3.29 -12.74 1.08
CA PRO A 10 2.04 -12.95 1.80
C PRO A 10 1.53 -11.65 2.40
N LEU A 11 0.28 -11.35 2.13
CA LEU A 11 -0.37 -10.18 2.72
C LEU A 11 -0.53 -10.34 4.24
N THR A 12 -0.27 -11.54 4.77
CA THR A 12 -0.26 -11.79 6.21
C THR A 12 0.85 -11.05 6.95
N LEU A 13 1.80 -10.46 6.21
CA LEU A 13 2.85 -9.62 6.80
C LEU A 13 2.31 -8.25 7.24
N LEU A 14 1.03 -7.99 7.05
CA LEU A 14 0.37 -6.80 7.56
C LEU A 14 0.20 -6.87 9.07
N ASP A 15 1.24 -6.46 9.77
CA ASP A 15 1.26 -6.49 11.23
C ASP A 15 2.06 -5.28 11.73
N PRO A 16 1.46 -4.10 11.67
CA PRO A 16 2.20 -2.88 12.06
C PRO A 16 2.42 -2.84 13.57
N ASP A 17 3.66 -2.58 13.97
CA ASP A 17 4.05 -2.49 15.37
C ASP A 17 3.35 -1.34 16.09
N GLY A 18 3.16 -0.23 15.40
CA GLY A 18 2.48 0.95 15.95
C GLY A 18 0.98 0.96 15.75
N GLY A 19 0.42 -0.10 15.18
CA GLY A 19 -1.03 -0.19 14.95
C GLY A 19 -1.48 0.52 13.70
N TRP A 20 -2.75 0.88 13.67
CA TRP A 20 -3.41 1.44 12.49
C TRP A 20 -3.97 2.83 12.78
N ILE A 21 -3.87 3.70 11.79
CA ILE A 21 -4.57 4.97 11.75
C ILE A 21 -5.73 4.80 10.78
N ASN A 22 -6.85 5.41 11.08
CA ASN A 22 -8.13 5.28 10.41
C ASN A 22 -8.72 3.88 10.68
N SER A 23 -8.77 3.00 9.71
CA SER A 23 -9.36 1.68 9.90
C SER A 23 -8.30 0.60 9.81
N PRO A 24 -8.31 -0.40 10.67
CA PRO A 24 -7.43 -1.55 10.50
C PRO A 24 -7.85 -2.37 9.30
N VAL A 25 -6.86 -3.03 8.68
CA VAL A 25 -7.11 -3.91 7.55
C VAL A 25 -6.83 -5.34 7.98
N HIS A 26 -7.78 -6.22 7.74
CA HIS A 26 -7.61 -7.65 7.95
C HIS A 26 -7.37 -8.32 6.62
N VAL A 27 -6.47 -9.30 6.61
CA VAL A 27 -6.09 -10.01 5.38
C VAL A 27 -7.31 -10.57 4.66
N SER A 28 -8.30 -11.04 5.42
CA SER A 28 -9.54 -11.59 4.84
C SER A 28 -10.30 -10.58 3.97
N GLN A 29 -10.10 -9.29 4.22
CA GLN A 29 -10.75 -8.24 3.43
C GLN A 29 -10.10 -8.03 2.07
N LEU A 30 -8.93 -8.60 1.85
CA LEU A 30 -8.14 -8.40 0.65
C LEU A 30 -8.36 -9.47 -0.41
N HIS A 31 -9.08 -10.52 -0.08
CA HIS A 31 -9.34 -11.61 -1.02
C HIS A 31 -10.08 -11.12 -2.26
N GLY A 32 -9.51 -11.45 -3.43
CA GLY A 32 -10.13 -11.11 -4.70
C GLY A 32 -10.02 -9.66 -5.09
N ARG A 33 -9.23 -8.88 -4.37
CA ARG A 33 -9.08 -7.45 -4.62
C ARG A 33 -7.63 -7.10 -4.88
N PRO A 34 -7.35 -6.20 -5.86
CA PRO A 34 -5.99 -5.69 -6.00
C PRO A 34 -5.65 -4.77 -4.83
N VAL A 35 -4.37 -4.77 -4.45
CA VAL A 35 -3.90 -4.01 -3.30
C VAL A 35 -2.72 -3.15 -3.70
N LEU A 36 -2.75 -1.89 -3.31
CA LEU A 36 -1.63 -0.98 -3.45
C LEU A 36 -1.15 -0.61 -2.05
N MET A 37 0.13 -0.87 -1.78
CA MET A 37 0.77 -0.40 -0.56
C MET A 37 1.67 0.76 -0.89
N HIS A 38 1.50 1.86 -0.19
CA HIS A 38 2.34 3.06 -0.33
C HIS A 38 3.17 3.22 0.94
N PHE A 39 4.48 2.96 0.83
CA PHE A 39 5.42 3.13 1.93
C PHE A 39 5.97 4.55 1.90
N TRP A 40 5.87 5.25 3.02
CA TRP A 40 6.25 6.65 3.12
C TRP A 40 6.74 6.98 4.53
N SER A 41 7.21 8.20 4.72
CA SER A 41 7.61 8.71 6.02
C SER A 41 7.20 10.17 6.10
N MET A 42 6.84 10.62 7.29
CA MET A 42 6.48 12.02 7.50
C MET A 42 7.64 12.97 7.22
N ASP A 43 8.88 12.48 7.32
CA ASP A 43 10.08 13.27 7.07
C ASP A 43 10.48 13.31 5.60
N CYS A 44 9.76 12.60 4.75
CA CYS A 44 10.08 12.48 3.34
C CYS A 44 9.22 13.46 2.54
N GLU A 45 9.83 14.56 2.07
CA GLU A 45 9.10 15.58 1.29
C GLU A 45 8.48 15.02 0.02
N SER A 46 9.24 14.21 -0.71
CA SER A 46 8.72 13.64 -1.96
C SER A 46 7.57 12.67 -1.69
N CYS A 47 7.55 12.01 -0.53
CA CYS A 47 6.43 11.17 -0.15
C CYS A 47 5.17 12.02 0.06
N VAL A 48 5.31 13.15 0.74
CA VAL A 48 4.19 14.07 1.00
C VAL A 48 3.65 14.61 -0.32
N ASP A 49 4.53 14.95 -1.25
CA ASP A 49 4.13 15.45 -2.57
C ASP A 49 3.32 14.43 -3.35
N GLN A 50 3.50 13.15 -3.08
CA GLN A 50 2.81 12.09 -3.80
C GLN A 50 1.50 11.65 -3.16
N ILE A 51 1.15 12.21 -2.02
CA ILE A 51 -0.11 11.87 -1.34
C ILE A 51 -1.31 12.16 -2.24
N ASP A 52 -1.29 13.29 -2.94
CA ASP A 52 -2.39 13.65 -3.85
C ASP A 52 -2.55 12.62 -4.95
N GLN A 53 -1.44 12.10 -5.47
CA GLN A 53 -1.45 11.05 -6.48
C GLN A 53 -2.14 9.79 -5.95
N VAL A 54 -1.79 9.39 -4.73
CA VAL A 54 -2.38 8.21 -4.11
C VAL A 54 -3.88 8.42 -3.89
N GLN A 55 -4.27 9.60 -3.44
CA GLN A 55 -5.68 9.89 -3.22
C GLN A 55 -6.47 9.92 -4.53
N ASN A 56 -5.84 10.37 -5.62
CA ASN A 56 -6.46 10.31 -6.94
C ASN A 56 -6.69 8.85 -7.36
N TRP A 57 -5.74 7.98 -7.09
CA TRP A 57 -5.89 6.56 -7.38
C TRP A 57 -7.02 5.93 -6.56
N ILE A 58 -7.15 6.31 -5.30
CA ILE A 58 -8.24 5.84 -4.46
C ILE A 58 -9.58 6.25 -5.06
N ARG A 59 -9.69 7.51 -5.49
CA ARG A 59 -10.92 8.01 -6.08
C ARG A 59 -11.26 7.29 -7.37
N ASP A 60 -10.25 7.05 -8.21
CA ASP A 60 -10.46 6.48 -9.55
C ASP A 60 -10.61 4.96 -9.52
N TYR A 61 -9.89 4.27 -8.66
CA TYR A 61 -9.83 2.81 -8.65
C TYR A 61 -10.49 2.15 -7.45
N GLY A 62 -10.68 2.89 -6.37
CA GLY A 62 -11.35 2.35 -5.18
C GLY A 62 -12.72 1.76 -5.49
N PRO A 63 -13.59 2.50 -6.23
CA PRO A 63 -14.90 1.97 -6.59
C PRO A 63 -14.83 0.72 -7.47
N ARG A 64 -13.68 0.47 -8.10
CA ARG A 64 -13.46 -0.71 -8.94
C ARG A 64 -12.81 -1.85 -8.18
N GLY A 65 -12.64 -1.71 -6.87
CA GLY A 65 -12.14 -2.80 -6.04
C GLY A 65 -10.74 -2.61 -5.46
N LEU A 66 -10.00 -1.58 -5.85
CA LEU A 66 -8.65 -1.38 -5.31
C LEU A 66 -8.70 -1.06 -3.82
N VAL A 67 -7.86 -1.74 -3.06
CA VAL A 67 -7.62 -1.42 -1.66
C VAL A 67 -6.26 -0.72 -1.56
N VAL A 68 -6.23 0.44 -0.94
CA VAL A 68 -4.98 1.18 -0.74
C VAL A 68 -4.64 1.16 0.74
N ILE A 69 -3.40 0.81 1.04
CA ILE A 69 -2.88 0.77 2.40
C ILE A 69 -1.63 1.66 2.43
N GLY A 70 -1.67 2.70 3.25
CA GLY A 70 -0.49 3.49 3.51
C GLY A 70 0.34 2.82 4.61
N VAL A 71 1.66 2.88 4.49
CA VAL A 71 2.55 2.38 5.52
C VAL A 71 3.51 3.50 5.88
N ASP A 72 3.31 4.08 7.06
CA ASP A 72 4.19 5.11 7.59
C ASP A 72 5.34 4.43 8.31
N VAL A 73 6.53 4.50 7.71
CA VAL A 73 7.72 3.89 8.30
C VAL A 73 8.37 4.92 9.21
N THR A 74 8.46 4.63 10.50
CA THR A 74 9.09 5.51 11.47
C THR A 74 10.16 4.75 12.24
N HIS A 75 11.24 5.47 12.58
CA HIS A 75 12.28 4.93 13.44
C HIS A 75 12.20 5.53 14.84
N SER A 76 11.16 6.31 15.10
CA SER A 76 10.96 6.96 16.39
C SER A 76 10.11 6.08 17.30
N GLU A 77 10.67 5.66 18.43
CA GLU A 77 9.92 4.88 19.40
C GLU A 77 8.75 5.68 19.98
N SER A 78 8.93 7.00 20.10
CA SER A 78 7.84 7.83 20.62
C SER A 78 6.65 7.87 19.68
N GLU A 79 6.89 7.87 18.36
CA GLU A 79 5.80 7.80 17.38
C GLU A 79 5.10 6.46 17.39
N LEU A 80 5.86 5.37 17.62
CA LEU A 80 5.27 4.03 17.70
C LEU A 80 4.37 3.88 18.91
N ARG A 81 4.73 4.50 20.02
CA ARG A 81 3.97 4.42 21.25
C ARG A 81 2.81 5.41 21.28
N ASN A 82 2.99 6.54 20.62
CA ASN A 82 1.99 7.61 20.58
C ASN A 82 1.83 8.06 19.14
N THR A 83 0.80 7.57 18.51
CA THR A 83 0.56 7.84 17.09
C THR A 83 -0.17 9.15 16.83
N ASN A 84 -0.26 10.02 17.84
CA ASN A 84 -0.94 11.30 17.68
C ASN A 84 -0.36 12.16 16.57
N ALA A 85 0.97 12.13 16.40
CA ALA A 85 1.62 12.88 15.33
C ALA A 85 1.20 12.38 13.95
N VAL A 86 1.11 11.06 13.83
CA VAL A 86 0.68 10.43 12.57
C VAL A 86 -0.79 10.73 12.31
N GLU A 87 -1.63 10.65 13.34
CA GLU A 87 -3.05 10.97 13.24
C GLU A 87 -3.25 12.42 12.83
N GLU A 88 -2.49 13.34 13.42
CA GLU A 88 -2.54 14.75 13.09
C GLU A 88 -2.13 15.00 11.65
N PHE A 89 -1.07 14.30 11.20
CA PHE A 89 -0.61 14.38 9.82
C PHE A 89 -1.71 13.90 8.88
N ALA A 90 -2.32 12.75 9.19
CA ALA A 90 -3.39 12.18 8.39
C ALA A 90 -4.57 13.15 8.27
N ARG A 91 -4.95 13.78 9.38
CA ARG A 91 -6.05 14.73 9.40
C ARG A 91 -5.72 15.97 8.56
N ARG A 92 -4.50 16.47 8.72
CA ARG A 92 -4.05 17.67 8.00
C ARG A 92 -4.04 17.47 6.50
N HIS A 93 -3.65 16.28 6.06
CA HIS A 93 -3.57 15.95 4.63
C HIS A 93 -4.82 15.26 4.09
N GLY A 94 -5.82 15.08 4.93
CA GLY A 94 -7.08 14.47 4.52
C GLY A 94 -6.98 12.99 4.17
N LEU A 95 -6.06 12.27 4.81
CA LEU A 95 -5.90 10.84 4.57
C LEU A 95 -7.05 10.09 5.24
N ARG A 96 -7.84 9.39 4.47
CA ARG A 96 -8.98 8.61 4.96
C ARG A 96 -8.79 7.10 4.82
N TYR A 97 -7.77 6.71 4.09
CA TYR A 97 -7.48 5.29 3.89
C TYR A 97 -6.66 4.75 5.06
N PRO A 98 -6.65 3.42 5.23
CA PRO A 98 -5.90 2.79 6.33
C PRO A 98 -4.41 3.09 6.23
N VAL A 99 -3.81 3.45 7.35
CA VAL A 99 -2.37 3.69 7.43
C VAL A 99 -1.81 2.84 8.55
N ALA A 100 -0.90 1.95 8.21
CA ALA A 100 -0.16 1.14 9.17
C ALA A 100 1.02 1.96 9.68
N VAL A 101 1.25 1.93 10.99
CA VAL A 101 2.41 2.60 11.58
C VAL A 101 3.48 1.54 11.82
N ASP A 102 4.55 1.59 11.04
CA ASP A 102 5.57 0.55 10.97
C ASP A 102 6.89 1.04 11.55
N ASP A 103 7.58 0.15 12.26
CA ASP A 103 8.91 0.42 12.81
C ASP A 103 10.04 0.06 11.83
N GLY A 104 9.68 -0.30 10.61
CA GLY A 104 10.62 -0.78 9.61
C GLY A 104 10.54 -2.29 9.38
N SER A 105 9.87 -3.01 10.26
CA SER A 105 9.73 -4.47 10.15
C SER A 105 8.92 -4.86 8.92
N MET A 106 7.79 -4.19 8.68
CA MET A 106 6.99 -4.45 7.51
C MET A 106 7.75 -4.09 6.24
N ALA A 107 8.40 -2.92 6.24
CA ALA A 107 9.19 -2.49 5.09
C ALA A 107 10.24 -3.54 4.75
N GLN A 108 10.96 -4.03 5.76
CA GLN A 108 11.97 -5.05 5.55
C GLN A 108 11.37 -6.35 5.05
N ALA A 109 10.25 -6.78 5.63
CA ALA A 109 9.58 -8.02 5.24
C ALA A 109 9.11 -7.97 3.78
N TYR A 110 8.67 -6.81 3.33
CA TYR A 110 8.23 -6.63 1.94
C TYR A 110 9.35 -6.22 0.97
N GLY A 111 10.58 -6.15 1.47
CA GLY A 111 11.73 -5.81 0.63
C GLY A 111 11.80 -4.35 0.23
N VAL A 112 11.24 -3.46 1.05
CA VAL A 112 11.24 -2.02 0.79
C VAL A 112 12.38 -1.37 1.56
N ASP A 113 13.28 -0.69 0.87
CA ASP A 113 14.44 -0.05 1.49
C ASP A 113 14.54 1.45 1.21
N SER A 114 13.54 2.01 0.56
CA SER A 114 13.54 3.44 0.24
C SER A 114 12.12 4.01 0.26
N HIS A 115 12.00 5.32 0.37
CA HIS A 115 10.73 6.03 0.37
C HIS A 115 10.75 7.12 -0.70
N PRO A 116 9.65 7.35 -1.38
CA PRO A 116 8.43 6.55 -1.36
C PRO A 116 8.61 5.24 -2.12
N SER A 117 7.84 4.23 -1.78
CA SER A 117 7.81 2.98 -2.52
C SER A 117 6.37 2.50 -2.64
N TYR A 118 6.07 1.89 -3.76
CA TYR A 118 4.76 1.37 -4.07
C TYR A 118 4.85 -0.11 -4.39
N LEU A 119 4.03 -0.90 -3.74
CA LEU A 119 3.90 -2.33 -4.06
C LEU A 119 2.48 -2.56 -4.55
N VAL A 120 2.34 -3.20 -5.71
CA VAL A 120 1.03 -3.52 -6.27
C VAL A 120 0.86 -5.02 -6.30
N PHE A 121 -0.22 -5.50 -5.68
CA PHE A 121 -0.57 -6.91 -5.63
C PHE A 121 -1.82 -7.15 -6.45
N ASP A 122 -1.88 -8.28 -7.15
CA ASP A 122 -3.06 -8.62 -7.94
C ASP A 122 -4.15 -9.23 -7.04
N THR A 123 -5.25 -9.63 -7.67
CA THR A 123 -6.40 -10.18 -6.96
C THR A 123 -6.12 -11.52 -6.28
N GLN A 124 -5.00 -12.15 -6.62
CA GLN A 124 -4.60 -13.42 -6.03
C GLN A 124 -3.53 -13.23 -4.94
N GLY A 125 -3.12 -11.99 -4.70
CA GLY A 125 -2.13 -11.68 -3.66
C GLY A 125 -0.69 -11.78 -4.13
N PHE A 126 -0.45 -11.90 -5.43
CA PHE A 126 0.91 -11.92 -5.97
C PHE A 126 1.40 -10.50 -6.22
N LEU A 127 2.65 -10.25 -5.83
CA LEU A 127 3.30 -8.98 -6.12
C LEU A 127 3.53 -8.86 -7.62
N ARG A 128 3.00 -7.79 -8.21
CA ARG A 128 3.11 -7.56 -9.64
C ARG A 128 4.09 -6.44 -9.98
N MET A 129 4.31 -5.52 -9.06
CA MET A 129 5.18 -4.37 -9.34
C MET A 129 5.68 -3.77 -8.04
N GLN A 130 6.93 -3.35 -8.06
CA GLN A 130 7.52 -2.49 -7.04
C GLN A 130 8.08 -1.26 -7.75
N ALA A 131 7.69 -0.09 -7.31
CA ALA A 131 8.09 1.16 -7.93
C ALA A 131 8.46 2.19 -6.87
N SER A 132 9.44 3.04 -7.16
CA SER A 132 9.86 4.09 -6.23
C SER A 132 10.18 5.40 -6.94
N ALA A 133 10.48 5.38 -8.24
CA ALA A 133 10.86 6.59 -8.97
C ALA A 133 9.63 7.26 -9.58
N PRO A 134 9.62 8.61 -9.66
CA PRO A 134 8.49 9.32 -10.25
C PRO A 134 8.15 8.89 -11.67
N GLU A 135 9.15 8.54 -12.47
CA GLU A 135 8.93 8.11 -13.84
C GLU A 135 8.23 6.75 -13.95
N GLN A 136 8.13 6.02 -12.84
CA GLN A 136 7.45 4.74 -12.80
C GLN A 136 5.95 4.86 -12.50
N MET A 137 5.49 6.06 -12.15
CA MET A 137 4.10 6.26 -11.75
C MET A 137 3.11 5.95 -12.88
N GLN A 138 3.52 6.21 -14.12
CA GLN A 138 2.70 5.86 -15.27
C GLN A 138 2.51 4.36 -15.38
N ASP A 139 3.55 3.60 -15.11
CA ASP A 139 3.50 2.15 -15.15
C ASP A 139 2.61 1.60 -14.04
N VAL A 140 2.67 2.20 -12.86
CA VAL A 140 1.79 1.85 -11.76
C VAL A 140 0.34 2.05 -12.19
N ARG A 141 0.04 3.21 -12.76
CA ARG A 141 -1.31 3.53 -13.20
C ARG A 141 -1.81 2.54 -14.25
N ARG A 142 -0.97 2.20 -15.21
CA ARG A 142 -1.34 1.21 -16.23
C ARG A 142 -1.69 -0.14 -15.62
N LEU A 143 -0.91 -0.54 -14.63
CA LEU A 143 -1.18 -1.80 -13.94
C LEU A 143 -2.48 -1.73 -13.15
N LEU A 144 -2.73 -0.61 -12.45
CA LEU A 144 -3.98 -0.43 -11.73
C LEU A 144 -5.19 -0.47 -12.68
N ASP A 145 -5.05 0.13 -13.87
CA ASP A 145 -6.09 0.07 -14.88
C ASP A 145 -6.40 -1.38 -15.26
N ARG A 146 -5.37 -2.19 -15.46
CA ARG A 146 -5.55 -3.60 -15.84
C ARG A 146 -6.15 -4.42 -14.71
N LEU A 147 -5.71 -4.19 -13.49
CA LEU A 147 -6.15 -4.97 -12.34
C LEU A 147 -7.57 -4.62 -11.90
N THR A 148 -8.06 -3.45 -12.27
CA THR A 148 -9.40 -2.99 -11.89
C THR A 148 -10.36 -2.89 -13.07
N GLY A 149 -9.89 -3.20 -14.28
CA GLY A 149 -10.71 -3.16 -15.47
C GLY A 149 -11.58 -4.40 -15.64
N PRO A 150 -12.49 -4.38 -16.62
CA PRO A 150 -13.34 -5.53 -16.89
C PRO A 150 -12.57 -6.82 -17.18
N GLU A 151 -11.42 -6.71 -17.82
CA GLU A 151 -10.57 -7.86 -18.13
C GLU A 151 -10.06 -8.53 -16.86
N ALA A 152 -9.66 -7.72 -15.88
CA ALA A 152 -9.17 -8.25 -14.62
C ALA A 152 -10.27 -8.99 -13.88
N THR A 153 -11.48 -8.42 -13.86
CA THR A 153 -12.63 -9.05 -13.23
C THR A 153 -12.94 -10.38 -13.90
N THR A 154 -12.95 -10.41 -15.22
CA THR A 154 -13.18 -11.62 -15.98
C THR A 154 -12.09 -12.65 -15.70
N GLY A 155 -10.84 -12.21 -15.70
CA GLY A 155 -9.71 -13.08 -15.42
C GLY A 155 -9.73 -13.64 -14.02
N ALA A 156 -10.19 -12.86 -13.03
CA ALA A 156 -10.26 -13.29 -11.64
C ALA A 156 -11.24 -14.44 -11.45
N PHE A 157 -12.27 -14.51 -12.27
CA PHE A 157 -13.29 -15.55 -12.18
C PHE A 157 -13.16 -16.63 -13.24
N ALA A 158 -12.19 -16.50 -14.13
CA ALA A 158 -11.94 -17.54 -15.13
C ALA A 158 -11.40 -18.78 -14.44
N PRO A 159 -12.00 -19.92 -14.68
CA PRO A 159 -11.51 -21.18 -14.11
C PRO A 159 -10.17 -21.61 -14.67
#